data_f37c04f95f1727dbe9be0d89de14338f
#
_entry.id   f37c04f95f1727dbe9be0d89de14338f
#
_cell.length_a   1.000
_cell.length_b   1.000
_cell.length_c   1.000
_cell.angle_alpha   90.00
_cell.angle_beta   90.00
_cell.angle_gamma   90.00
#
_symmetry.space_group_name_H-M   'P 1'
#
loop_
_entity.id
_entity.type
_entity.pdbx_description
1 polymer ?
#
loop_
_entity_poly.entity_id
_entity_poly.type
_entity_poly.pdbx_seq_one_letter_code
_entity_poly.pdbx_strand_id
1 'polypeptide(L)'
;MRKFTDPRLVVATHNTGKLLEIADLLKPYGVELSSNADHGLPEPEETETTFVGNARIKAHAAATATGLPALADDSGIEIDGLGGAPGVYTADWAETPNGRDFVMAMTRSWDELEAASASEPRTARFCSTLVLAWPDGHDEVFAGVMAGQIVWPMRGDQGHGY
;
A
#
# COMPACT_ATOMS: atom_id res chain seq x y z
N MET A 1 -12.46 2.57 -18.74
CA MET A 1 -12.71 2.17 -17.32
C MET A 1 -13.94 1.29 -17.28
N ARG A 2 -13.79 0.06 -16.76
CA ARG A 2 -14.90 -0.88 -16.59
C ARG A 2 -15.76 -0.45 -15.42
N LYS A 3 -17.09 -0.44 -15.60
CA LYS A 3 -18.00 -0.13 -14.49
C LYS A 3 -18.07 -1.33 -13.54
N PHE A 4 -17.90 -1.07 -12.25
CA PHE A 4 -18.11 -2.08 -11.22
C PHE A 4 -19.61 -2.26 -10.96
N THR A 5 -20.11 -3.49 -11.09
CA THR A 5 -21.53 -3.84 -10.92
C THR A 5 -21.73 -5.06 -10.04
N ASP A 6 -20.66 -5.63 -9.54
CA ASP A 6 -20.71 -6.82 -8.70
C ASP A 6 -21.18 -6.45 -7.28
N PRO A 7 -22.01 -7.28 -6.64
CA PRO A 7 -22.49 -7.01 -5.29
C PRO A 7 -21.43 -7.34 -4.23
N ARG A 8 -20.37 -8.08 -4.57
CA ARG A 8 -19.31 -8.54 -3.68
C ARG A 8 -17.94 -8.13 -4.19
N LEU A 9 -17.04 -7.85 -3.25
CA LEU A 9 -15.66 -7.47 -3.54
C LEU A 9 -14.74 -8.09 -2.48
N VAL A 10 -13.67 -8.73 -2.93
CA VAL A 10 -12.59 -9.19 -2.06
C VAL A 10 -11.59 -8.06 -1.85
N VAL A 11 -11.27 -7.72 -0.62
CA VAL A 11 -10.16 -6.84 -0.30
C VAL A 11 -8.93 -7.71 -0.03
N ALA A 12 -8.00 -7.71 -0.98
CA ALA A 12 -6.83 -8.58 -0.98
C ALA A 12 -5.75 -8.06 -0.02
N THR A 13 -6.06 -8.05 1.27
CA THR A 13 -5.17 -7.62 2.35
C THR A 13 -5.30 -8.53 3.57
N HIS A 14 -4.19 -8.67 4.31
CA HIS A 14 -4.17 -9.24 5.66
C HIS A 14 -4.13 -8.14 6.75
N ASN A 15 -4.04 -6.87 6.34
CA ASN A 15 -4.05 -5.73 7.26
C ASN A 15 -5.49 -5.35 7.61
N THR A 16 -5.91 -5.65 8.85
CA THR A 16 -7.25 -5.35 9.34
C THR A 16 -7.57 -3.85 9.37
N GLY A 17 -6.57 -2.99 9.59
CA GLY A 17 -6.74 -1.53 9.55
C GLY A 17 -7.13 -1.05 8.14
N LYS A 18 -6.39 -1.49 7.12
CA LYS A 18 -6.71 -1.18 5.72
C LYS A 18 -8.07 -1.71 5.30
N LEU A 19 -8.43 -2.93 5.76
CA LEU A 19 -9.75 -3.49 5.48
C LEU A 19 -10.87 -2.59 6.03
N LEU A 20 -10.73 -2.10 7.26
CA LEU A 20 -11.71 -1.20 7.88
C LEU A 20 -11.80 0.15 7.15
N GLU A 21 -10.67 0.74 6.78
CA GLU A 21 -10.63 1.99 6.00
C GLU A 21 -11.35 1.84 4.65
N ILE A 22 -11.07 0.76 3.92
CA ILE A 22 -11.72 0.47 2.63
C ILE A 22 -13.21 0.20 2.85
N ALA A 23 -13.58 -0.51 3.92
CA ALA A 23 -14.97 -0.79 4.24
C ALA A 23 -15.76 0.51 4.51
N ASP A 24 -15.20 1.44 5.26
CA ASP A 24 -15.83 2.73 5.53
C ASP A 24 -16.01 3.56 4.25
N LEU A 25 -15.02 3.56 3.36
CA LEU A 25 -15.09 4.27 2.08
C LEU A 25 -16.13 3.67 1.13
N LEU A 26 -16.30 2.34 1.13
CA LEU A 26 -17.22 1.65 0.22
C LEU A 26 -18.61 1.43 0.78
N LYS A 27 -18.83 1.67 2.07
CA LYS A 27 -20.12 1.53 2.74
C LYS A 27 -21.30 2.23 2.01
N PRO A 28 -21.14 3.47 1.48
CA PRO A 28 -22.23 4.15 0.76
C PRO A 28 -22.68 3.44 -0.51
N TYR A 29 -21.87 2.55 -1.05
CA TYR A 29 -22.13 1.85 -2.31
C TYR A 29 -22.80 0.50 -2.13
N GLY A 30 -22.96 0.03 -0.87
CA GLY A 30 -23.69 -1.20 -0.56
C GLY A 30 -23.01 -2.47 -1.06
N VAL A 31 -21.69 -2.45 -1.26
CA VAL A 31 -20.88 -3.61 -1.69
C VAL A 31 -20.57 -4.47 -0.47
N GLU A 32 -20.81 -5.78 -0.58
CA GLU A 32 -20.42 -6.75 0.43
C GLU A 32 -18.91 -7.04 0.32
N LEU A 33 -18.18 -6.80 1.40
CA LEU A 33 -16.72 -6.98 1.42
C LEU A 33 -16.34 -8.26 2.16
N SER A 34 -15.31 -8.92 1.65
CA SER A 34 -14.59 -10.00 2.32
C SER A 34 -13.09 -9.79 2.18
N SER A 35 -12.30 -10.37 3.07
CA SER A 35 -10.84 -10.28 3.04
C SER A 35 -10.20 -11.57 2.51
N ASN A 36 -8.90 -11.55 2.24
CA ASN A 36 -8.14 -12.77 1.95
C ASN A 36 -8.26 -13.80 3.08
N ALA A 37 -8.28 -13.34 4.35
CA ALA A 37 -8.42 -14.22 5.50
C ALA A 37 -9.76 -14.96 5.53
N ASP A 38 -10.87 -14.31 5.14
CA ASP A 38 -12.19 -14.92 5.06
C ASP A 38 -12.25 -16.05 4.03
N HIS A 39 -11.37 -16.01 3.02
CA HIS A 39 -11.24 -17.02 1.97
C HIS A 39 -10.08 -17.99 2.23
N GLY A 40 -9.35 -17.86 3.34
CA GLY A 40 -8.20 -18.72 3.65
C GLY A 40 -7.05 -18.58 2.65
N LEU A 41 -6.93 -17.43 1.97
CA LEU A 41 -5.89 -17.20 0.97
C LEU A 41 -4.60 -16.74 1.62
N PRO A 42 -3.44 -17.23 1.18
CA PRO A 42 -2.14 -16.70 1.59
C PRO A 42 -1.91 -15.32 0.97
N GLU A 43 -1.01 -14.56 1.57
CA GLU A 43 -0.48 -13.35 0.95
C GLU A 43 0.55 -13.75 -0.12
N PRO A 44 0.36 -13.32 -1.38
CA PRO A 44 1.33 -13.63 -2.43
C PRO A 44 2.62 -12.84 -2.21
N GLU A 45 3.75 -13.40 -2.66
CA GLU A 45 5.03 -12.71 -2.63
C GLU A 45 5.01 -11.51 -3.58
N GLU A 46 5.44 -10.36 -3.09
CA GLU A 46 5.58 -9.12 -3.85
C GLU A 46 6.93 -9.10 -4.56
N THR A 47 6.96 -9.47 -5.83
CA THR A 47 8.18 -9.63 -6.62
C THR A 47 8.47 -8.48 -7.58
N GLU A 48 7.55 -7.53 -7.67
CA GLU A 48 7.67 -6.39 -8.59
C GLU A 48 8.38 -5.20 -7.94
N THR A 49 8.95 -4.35 -8.79
CA THR A 49 9.68 -3.15 -8.37
C THR A 49 8.82 -1.88 -8.40
N THR A 50 7.52 -2.02 -8.66
CA THR A 50 6.57 -0.93 -8.74
C THR A 50 5.33 -1.22 -7.89
N PHE A 51 4.74 -0.18 -7.31
CA PHE A 51 3.48 -0.31 -6.57
C PHE A 51 2.36 -0.93 -7.41
N VAL A 52 2.24 -0.55 -8.68
CA VAL A 52 1.25 -1.14 -9.60
C VAL A 52 1.50 -2.63 -9.79
N GLY A 53 2.75 -3.04 -9.98
CA GLY A 53 3.12 -4.45 -10.17
C GLY A 53 2.72 -5.30 -8.96
N ASN A 54 3.11 -4.88 -7.76
CA ASN A 54 2.79 -5.60 -6.52
C ASN A 54 1.27 -5.61 -6.24
N ALA A 55 0.58 -4.48 -6.42
CA ALA A 55 -0.87 -4.44 -6.28
C ALA A 55 -1.58 -5.38 -7.28
N ARG A 56 -1.08 -5.48 -8.52
CA ARG A 56 -1.60 -6.44 -9.52
C ARG A 56 -1.42 -7.88 -9.09
N ILE A 57 -0.25 -8.26 -8.59
CA ILE A 57 -0.01 -9.62 -8.07
C ILE A 57 -1.07 -9.97 -7.04
N LYS A 58 -1.29 -9.12 -6.06
CA LYS A 58 -2.27 -9.34 -4.98
C LYS A 58 -3.71 -9.40 -5.50
N ALA A 59 -4.12 -8.44 -6.32
CA ALA A 59 -5.48 -8.36 -6.82
C ALA A 59 -5.84 -9.56 -7.73
N HIS A 60 -4.97 -9.91 -8.68
CA HIS A 60 -5.22 -11.02 -9.60
C HIS A 60 -5.18 -12.39 -8.89
N ALA A 61 -4.28 -12.57 -7.92
CA ALA A 61 -4.25 -13.79 -7.12
C ALA A 61 -5.58 -14.00 -6.38
N ALA A 62 -6.10 -12.97 -5.71
CA ALA A 62 -7.37 -13.04 -5.00
C ALA A 62 -8.56 -13.23 -5.96
N ALA A 63 -8.60 -12.47 -7.07
CA ALA A 63 -9.69 -12.59 -8.04
C ALA A 63 -9.76 -13.99 -8.69
N THR A 64 -8.61 -14.55 -9.03
CA THR A 64 -8.52 -15.90 -9.61
C THR A 64 -8.95 -16.97 -8.61
N ALA A 65 -8.48 -16.86 -7.36
CA ALA A 65 -8.77 -17.86 -6.33
C ALA A 65 -10.25 -17.86 -5.89
N THR A 66 -10.87 -16.68 -5.85
CA THR A 66 -12.25 -16.53 -5.33
C THR A 66 -13.32 -16.54 -6.42
N GLY A 67 -12.95 -16.29 -7.67
CA GLY A 67 -13.91 -16.03 -8.74
C GLY A 67 -14.73 -14.76 -8.58
N LEU A 68 -14.27 -13.84 -7.73
CA LEU A 68 -14.89 -12.53 -7.45
C LEU A 68 -13.94 -11.39 -7.85
N PRO A 69 -14.46 -10.19 -8.12
CA PRO A 69 -13.58 -9.03 -8.22
C PRO A 69 -12.79 -8.82 -6.92
N ALA A 70 -11.54 -8.41 -7.06
CA ALA A 70 -10.66 -8.19 -5.92
C ALA A 70 -9.94 -6.84 -6.03
N LEU A 71 -9.88 -6.14 -4.91
CA LEU A 71 -9.17 -4.87 -4.74
C LEU A 71 -7.93 -5.11 -3.89
N ALA A 72 -6.78 -4.72 -4.40
CA ALA A 72 -5.52 -4.71 -3.65
C ALA A 72 -4.92 -3.31 -3.64
N ASP A 73 -4.16 -3.01 -2.61
CA ASP A 73 -3.32 -1.82 -2.56
C ASP A 73 -1.84 -2.18 -2.45
N ASP A 74 -1.01 -1.31 -3.00
CA ASP A 74 0.38 -1.19 -2.61
C ASP A 74 0.72 0.30 -2.49
N SER A 75 1.36 0.67 -1.37
CA SER A 75 1.55 2.05 -0.98
C SER A 75 2.89 2.23 -0.27
N GLY A 76 3.50 3.38 -0.43
CA GLY A 76 4.75 3.67 0.23
C GLY A 76 5.21 5.10 0.04
N ILE A 77 6.36 5.42 0.63
CA ILE A 77 7.00 6.72 0.53
C ILE A 77 8.17 6.66 -0.44
N GLU A 78 8.25 7.62 -1.32
CA GLU A 78 9.41 7.84 -2.18
C GLU A 78 10.09 9.15 -1.77
N ILE A 79 11.38 9.07 -1.43
CA ILE A 79 12.17 10.20 -0.93
C ILE A 79 13.18 10.60 -2.02
N ASP A 80 13.06 11.82 -2.53
CA ASP A 80 13.86 12.28 -3.68
C ASP A 80 15.36 12.26 -3.39
N GLY A 81 15.78 12.69 -2.19
CA GLY A 81 17.18 12.68 -1.75
C GLY A 81 17.79 11.27 -1.62
N LEU A 82 16.97 10.23 -1.64
CA LEU A 82 17.38 8.82 -1.60
C LEU A 82 17.10 8.08 -2.92
N GLY A 83 16.91 8.82 -4.01
CA GLY A 83 16.62 8.24 -5.32
C GLY A 83 15.30 7.48 -5.40
N GLY A 84 14.33 7.84 -4.56
CA GLY A 84 13.01 7.20 -4.48
C GLY A 84 12.91 6.09 -3.42
N ALA A 85 14.00 5.74 -2.72
CA ALA A 85 13.90 4.80 -1.61
C ALA A 85 13.11 5.43 -0.43
N PRO A 86 12.45 4.59 0.40
CA PRO A 86 12.31 3.13 0.31
C PRO A 86 11.38 2.62 -0.80
N GLY A 87 10.46 3.44 -1.34
CA GLY A 87 9.57 3.03 -2.41
C GLY A 87 8.72 1.81 -2.03
N VAL A 88 8.72 0.76 -2.85
CA VAL A 88 7.97 -0.49 -2.57
C VAL A 88 8.44 -1.20 -1.29
N TYR A 89 9.64 -0.89 -0.79
CA TYR A 89 10.21 -1.45 0.45
C TYR A 89 9.86 -0.62 1.70
N THR A 90 8.88 0.28 1.62
CA THR A 90 8.49 1.15 2.73
C THR A 90 8.17 0.36 4.00
N ALA A 91 7.41 -0.72 3.88
CA ALA A 91 7.06 -1.58 5.00
C ALA A 91 8.26 -2.41 5.49
N ASP A 92 9.12 -2.88 4.59
CA ASP A 92 10.29 -3.69 4.90
C ASP A 92 11.30 -2.93 5.76
N TRP A 93 11.44 -1.62 5.53
CA TRP A 93 12.30 -0.77 6.37
C TRP A 93 11.85 -0.71 7.83
N ALA A 94 10.59 -0.99 8.10
CA ALA A 94 10.02 -1.02 9.44
C ALA A 94 10.03 -2.43 10.06
N GLU A 95 10.37 -3.48 9.34
CA GLU A 95 10.27 -4.86 9.83
C GLU A 95 11.29 -5.16 10.94
N THR A 96 10.79 -5.77 12.00
CA THR A 96 11.60 -6.29 13.11
C THR A 96 11.07 -7.67 13.52
N PRO A 97 11.85 -8.46 14.28
CA PRO A 97 11.37 -9.75 14.82
C PRO A 97 10.09 -9.65 15.65
N ASN A 98 9.77 -8.46 16.15
CA ASN A 98 8.61 -8.19 17.01
C ASN A 98 7.46 -7.48 16.29
N GLY A 99 7.52 -7.38 14.95
CA GLY A 99 6.58 -6.64 14.12
C GLY A 99 7.18 -5.35 13.57
N ARG A 100 6.34 -4.48 13.01
CA ARG A 100 6.80 -3.25 12.34
C ARG A 100 7.06 -2.12 13.34
N ASP A 101 8.22 -1.49 13.22
CA ASP A 101 8.65 -0.30 13.95
C ASP A 101 8.86 0.86 12.98
N PHE A 102 7.85 1.69 12.81
CA PHE A 102 7.91 2.85 11.93
C PHE A 102 8.77 3.99 12.48
N VAL A 103 8.98 4.06 13.80
CA VAL A 103 9.93 5.03 14.38
C VAL A 103 11.35 4.70 13.93
N MET A 104 11.71 3.42 13.92
CA MET A 104 13.00 2.95 13.37
C MET A 104 13.12 3.29 11.89
N ALA A 105 12.09 3.04 11.09
CA ALA A 105 12.10 3.32 9.66
C ALA A 105 12.21 4.82 9.34
N MET A 106 11.51 5.67 10.08
CA MET A 106 11.61 7.13 9.94
C MET A 106 13.00 7.65 10.35
N THR A 107 13.56 7.11 11.45
CA THR A 107 14.92 7.44 11.90
C THR A 107 15.94 7.04 10.82
N ARG A 108 15.83 5.82 10.28
CA ARG A 108 16.66 5.36 9.17
C ARG A 108 16.58 6.29 7.96
N SER A 109 15.37 6.71 7.58
CA SER A 109 15.19 7.62 6.43
C SER A 109 15.92 8.95 6.64
N TRP A 110 15.85 9.48 7.87
CA TRP A 110 16.56 10.71 8.21
C TRP A 110 18.08 10.51 8.19
N ASP A 111 18.59 9.45 8.82
CA ASP A 111 20.02 9.16 8.88
C ASP A 111 20.63 8.93 7.49
N GLU A 112 19.91 8.25 6.59
CA GLU A 112 20.35 8.05 5.21
C GLU A 112 20.37 9.38 4.42
N LEU A 113 19.41 10.28 4.65
CA LEU A 113 19.42 11.64 4.07
C LEU A 113 20.60 12.47 4.57
N GLU A 114 20.95 12.39 5.87
CA GLU A 114 22.13 13.04 6.43
C GLU A 114 23.41 12.46 5.81
N ALA A 115 23.52 11.14 5.75
CA ALA A 115 24.68 10.46 5.15
C ALA A 115 24.87 10.80 3.66
N ALA A 116 23.76 10.97 2.94
CA ALA A 116 23.77 11.40 1.54
C ALA A 116 24.04 12.90 1.36
N SER A 117 24.16 13.67 2.46
CA SER A 117 24.24 15.13 2.43
C SER A 117 23.12 15.77 1.60
N ALA A 118 21.91 15.20 1.69
CA ALA A 118 20.75 15.66 0.94
C ALA A 118 20.39 17.10 1.35
N SER A 119 20.31 17.98 0.36
CA SER A 119 19.98 19.39 0.58
C SER A 119 18.50 19.59 0.89
N GLU A 120 18.21 20.65 1.64
CA GLU A 120 16.84 21.11 1.83
C GLU A 120 16.30 21.85 0.58
N PRO A 121 14.98 21.76 0.31
CA PRO A 121 13.99 20.98 1.01
C PRO A 121 14.13 19.48 0.67
N ARG A 122 14.00 18.60 1.67
CA ARG A 122 14.05 17.13 1.50
C ARG A 122 12.70 16.65 1.02
N THR A 123 12.44 16.79 -0.25
CA THR A 123 11.15 16.46 -0.85
C THR A 123 10.91 14.95 -0.87
N ALA A 124 9.65 14.58 -0.67
CA ALA A 124 9.18 13.21 -0.70
C ALA A 124 7.72 13.19 -1.18
N ARG A 125 7.24 12.00 -1.55
CA ARG A 125 5.83 11.78 -1.85
C ARG A 125 5.36 10.45 -1.29
N PHE A 126 4.17 10.47 -0.71
CA PHE A 126 3.47 9.25 -0.36
C PHE A 126 2.66 8.80 -1.58
N CYS A 127 2.87 7.56 -2.01
CA CYS A 127 2.18 6.96 -3.14
C CYS A 127 1.19 5.91 -2.63
N SER A 128 -0.04 5.96 -3.13
CA SER A 128 -1.05 4.94 -2.88
C SER A 128 -1.56 4.43 -4.21
N THR A 129 -1.45 3.13 -4.44
CA THR A 129 -1.89 2.49 -5.67
C THR A 129 -2.87 1.39 -5.37
N LEU A 130 -4.07 1.51 -5.95
CA LEU A 130 -5.10 0.50 -5.89
C LEU A 130 -5.23 -0.19 -7.25
N VAL A 131 -5.39 -1.50 -7.23
CA VAL A 131 -5.75 -2.30 -8.41
C VAL A 131 -7.02 -3.06 -8.13
N LEU A 132 -8.02 -2.85 -8.98
CA LEU A 132 -9.25 -3.62 -9.01
C LEU A 132 -9.18 -4.63 -10.16
N ALA A 133 -9.09 -5.91 -9.83
CA ALA A 133 -9.00 -7.00 -10.80
C ALA A 133 -10.29 -7.82 -10.86
N TRP A 134 -10.64 -8.31 -12.04
CA TRP A 134 -11.74 -9.25 -12.25
C TRP A 134 -11.21 -10.65 -12.60
N PRO A 135 -12.01 -11.68 -12.37
CA PRO A 135 -11.62 -13.08 -12.67
C PRO A 135 -11.32 -13.34 -14.15
N ASP A 136 -11.78 -12.49 -15.06
CA ASP A 136 -11.53 -12.59 -16.49
C ASP A 136 -10.16 -12.01 -16.93
N GLY A 137 -9.34 -11.55 -15.96
CA GLY A 137 -8.01 -11.01 -16.20
C GLY A 137 -7.97 -9.52 -16.49
N HIS A 138 -9.13 -8.83 -16.58
CA HIS A 138 -9.18 -7.38 -16.68
C HIS A 138 -8.78 -6.72 -15.36
N ASP A 139 -8.07 -5.60 -15.40
CA ASP A 139 -7.84 -4.75 -14.24
C ASP A 139 -8.02 -3.26 -14.51
N GLU A 140 -8.28 -2.49 -13.46
CA GLU A 140 -8.28 -1.03 -13.44
C GLU A 140 -7.33 -0.56 -12.33
N VAL A 141 -6.53 0.45 -12.64
CA VAL A 141 -5.51 1.01 -11.72
C VAL A 141 -5.91 2.41 -11.29
N PHE A 142 -5.82 2.65 -9.99
CA PHE A 142 -6.08 3.97 -9.38
C PHE A 142 -4.85 4.36 -8.56
N ALA A 143 -4.19 5.44 -8.93
CA ALA A 143 -3.00 5.94 -8.24
C ALA A 143 -3.26 7.32 -7.66
N GLY A 144 -2.85 7.51 -6.42
CA GLY A 144 -2.84 8.78 -5.71
C GLY A 144 -1.45 9.11 -5.20
N VAL A 145 -1.12 10.39 -5.19
CA VAL A 145 0.17 10.89 -4.70
C VAL A 145 -0.07 12.10 -3.80
N MET A 146 0.59 12.09 -2.64
CA MET A 146 0.64 13.23 -1.73
C MET A 146 2.08 13.69 -1.58
N ALA A 147 2.41 14.86 -2.14
CA ALA A 147 3.74 15.45 -2.02
C ALA A 147 3.92 16.12 -0.65
N GLY A 148 5.15 16.06 -0.14
CA GLY A 148 5.52 16.65 1.14
C GLY A 148 7.03 16.78 1.29
N GLN A 149 7.46 16.94 2.54
CA GLN A 149 8.87 17.07 2.91
C GLN A 149 9.16 16.24 4.14
N ILE A 150 10.32 15.60 4.15
CA ILE A 150 10.83 14.92 5.34
C ILE A 150 11.33 15.99 6.31
N VAL A 151 10.89 15.92 7.55
CA VAL A 151 11.25 16.86 8.62
C VAL A 151 11.75 16.08 9.84
N TRP A 152 12.60 16.74 10.62
CA TRP A 152 13.09 16.22 11.88
C TRP A 152 13.02 17.29 13.00
N PRO A 153 12.65 16.93 14.23
CA PRO A 153 12.19 15.61 14.64
C PRO A 153 10.87 15.20 13.95
N MET A 154 10.61 13.90 13.93
CA MET A 154 9.35 13.35 13.39
C MET A 154 8.14 13.98 14.07
N ARG A 155 7.03 14.11 13.35
CA ARG A 155 5.79 14.77 13.80
C ARG A 155 4.62 13.79 13.73
N GLY A 156 3.57 14.10 14.50
CA GLY A 156 2.34 13.32 14.58
C GLY A 156 2.33 12.34 15.75
N ASP A 157 1.14 12.03 16.20
CA ASP A 157 0.86 11.19 17.36
C ASP A 157 -0.19 10.11 17.07
N GLN A 158 -0.75 10.13 15.86
CA GLN A 158 -1.81 9.23 15.40
C GLN A 158 -1.31 8.23 14.35
N GLY A 159 -0.04 8.31 13.96
CA GLY A 159 0.50 7.61 12.80
C GLY A 159 0.72 6.12 13.03
N HIS A 160 0.41 5.36 11.99
CA HIS A 160 0.76 3.96 11.83
C HIS A 160 1.67 3.76 10.61
N GLY A 161 2.56 4.70 10.35
CA GLY A 161 3.45 4.72 9.20
C GLY A 161 4.43 5.89 9.28
N TYR A 162 4.99 6.26 8.11
CA TYR A 162 5.90 7.39 7.95
C TYR A 162 5.21 8.74 8.09
#